data_39389d5b120998b89bc5d2ae2912341e
#
_entry.id   39389d5b120998b89bc5d2ae2912341e
#
_cell.length_a   1.000
_cell.length_b   1.000
_cell.length_c   1.000
_cell.angle_alpha   90.00
_cell.angle_beta   90.00
_cell.angle_gamma   90.00
#
_symmetry.space_group_name_H-M   'P 1'
#
loop_
_entity.id
_entity.type
_entity.pdbx_description
1 polymer ?
#
loop_
_entity_poly.entity_id
_entity_poly.type
_entity_poly.pdbx_seq_one_letter_code
_entity_poly.pdbx_strand_id
1 'polypeptide(L)'
;MKLLRVSANGFRNCVNGFGIDMIAKSKKTSEDKEYELLEIDEGLYVYSTIAIVGKNASGKTSALELMDWCYDILGTFRLANKKCSYRGITLEIMFYEGGFIYKYITELDNSETLKDTAIFRNQKIYKQKYYKSRLKQILEESWMSECMESAEMPEDFSAIFIVLKKTAIRELYYNSYAEESSEYSNTFKLMEVANLNTEYLSYVFRIFDDKITSMKQLDENNYYLVYKGVGQTYSDKELFRFLSSGTSKGINLYIIAVLSLRLGFDLVVDEIE
;
A
#
# COMPACT_ATOMS: atom_id res chain seq x y z
N MET A 1 5.74 -11.62 5.49
CA MET A 1 5.15 -11.79 4.15
C MET A 1 5.55 -10.63 3.26
N LYS A 2 5.72 -10.86 1.95
CA LYS A 2 6.01 -9.79 0.98
C LYS A 2 5.27 -10.04 -0.33
N LEU A 3 4.57 -9.03 -0.84
CA LEU A 3 3.92 -9.07 -2.15
C LEU A 3 4.99 -9.06 -3.25
N LEU A 4 4.82 -9.91 -4.26
CA LEU A 4 5.80 -10.08 -5.35
C LEU A 4 5.26 -9.62 -6.70
N ARG A 5 4.03 -9.99 -7.03
CA ARG A 5 3.38 -9.65 -8.29
C ARG A 5 1.87 -9.64 -8.10
N VAL A 6 1.21 -8.73 -8.75
CA VAL A 6 -0.23 -8.68 -8.88
C VAL A 6 -0.62 -8.53 -10.34
N SER A 7 -1.66 -9.21 -10.77
CA SER A 7 -2.24 -9.00 -12.09
C SER A 7 -3.74 -9.28 -12.10
N ALA A 8 -4.42 -8.72 -13.08
CA ALA A 8 -5.85 -8.89 -13.26
C ALA A 8 -6.25 -8.95 -14.73
N ASN A 9 -7.33 -9.70 -14.98
CA ASN A 9 -8.10 -9.64 -16.22
C ASN A 9 -9.47 -9.05 -15.92
N GLY A 10 -10.01 -8.29 -16.86
CA GLY A 10 -11.33 -7.66 -16.70
C GLY A 10 -11.37 -6.53 -15.66
N PHE A 11 -10.23 -6.05 -15.19
CA PHE A 11 -10.15 -4.98 -14.20
C PHE A 11 -10.36 -3.62 -14.86
N ARG A 12 -11.51 -3.00 -14.59
CA ARG A 12 -11.89 -1.72 -15.18
C ARG A 12 -11.73 -1.72 -16.72
N ASN A 13 -11.11 -0.69 -17.28
CA ASN A 13 -10.82 -0.57 -18.71
C ASN A 13 -9.36 -0.97 -19.04
N CYS A 14 -8.73 -1.76 -18.18
CA CYS A 14 -7.35 -2.19 -18.37
C CYS A 14 -7.28 -3.39 -19.33
N VAL A 15 -6.12 -3.55 -19.97
CA VAL A 15 -5.86 -4.72 -20.81
C VAL A 15 -5.76 -5.99 -19.97
N ASN A 16 -6.03 -7.15 -20.57
CA ASN A 16 -5.83 -8.41 -19.89
C ASN A 16 -4.37 -8.61 -19.48
N GLY A 17 -4.13 -9.16 -18.29
CA GLY A 17 -2.80 -9.28 -17.70
C GLY A 17 -2.25 -7.96 -17.18
N PHE A 18 -3.10 -6.93 -17.02
CA PHE A 18 -2.72 -5.69 -16.35
C PHE A 18 -2.23 -5.97 -14.93
N GLY A 19 -1.04 -5.46 -14.57
CA GLY A 19 -0.52 -5.74 -13.23
C GLY A 19 0.84 -5.09 -12.96
N ILE A 20 1.38 -5.38 -11.77
CA ILE A 20 2.65 -4.85 -11.28
C ILE A 20 3.53 -6.02 -10.83
N ASP A 21 4.77 -6.01 -11.29
CA ASP A 21 5.83 -6.95 -10.89
C ASP A 21 6.83 -6.19 -10.00
N MET A 22 6.95 -6.61 -8.75
CA MET A 22 7.83 -5.99 -7.75
C MET A 22 9.18 -6.69 -7.65
N ILE A 23 9.34 -7.87 -8.31
CA ILE A 23 10.57 -8.64 -8.25
C ILE A 23 11.65 -7.94 -9.09
N ALA A 24 12.80 -7.73 -8.50
CA ALA A 24 13.97 -7.24 -9.24
C ALA A 24 14.48 -8.34 -10.18
N LYS A 25 14.45 -8.06 -11.50
CA LYS A 25 14.86 -9.02 -12.54
C LYS A 25 16.37 -9.09 -12.72
N SER A 26 17.09 -8.04 -12.33
CA SER A 26 18.54 -7.97 -12.33
C SER A 26 19.11 -8.42 -10.99
N LYS A 27 20.33 -9.01 -11.03
CA LYS A 27 21.07 -9.26 -9.81
C LYS A 27 21.54 -7.95 -9.19
N LYS A 28 21.56 -7.88 -7.86
CA LYS A 28 22.16 -6.75 -7.14
C LYS A 28 23.63 -6.63 -7.52
N THR A 29 24.07 -5.45 -7.84
CA THR A 29 25.44 -5.09 -8.18
C THR A 29 26.04 -4.18 -7.12
N SER A 30 27.35 -3.90 -7.19
CA SER A 30 27.99 -2.93 -6.30
C SER A 30 27.59 -1.49 -6.57
N GLU A 31 26.93 -1.23 -7.68
CA GLU A 31 26.44 0.11 -8.07
C GLU A 31 25.05 0.40 -7.48
N ASP A 32 24.28 -0.64 -7.10
CA ASP A 32 22.97 -0.48 -6.48
C ASP A 32 23.12 0.09 -5.07
N LYS A 33 22.43 1.17 -4.78
CA LYS A 33 22.42 1.75 -3.44
C LYS A 33 21.73 0.82 -2.46
N GLU A 34 22.10 0.89 -1.19
CA GLU A 34 21.64 -0.02 -0.14
C GLU A 34 20.12 -0.09 0.00
N TYR A 35 19.42 1.00 -0.34
CA TYR A 35 17.97 1.15 -0.20
C TYR A 35 17.16 0.95 -1.50
N GLU A 36 17.79 0.62 -2.64
CA GLU A 36 17.07 0.44 -3.91
C GLU A 36 16.40 -0.92 -4.01
N LEU A 37 17.03 -1.93 -3.45
CA LEU A 37 16.54 -3.31 -3.46
C LEU A 37 16.44 -3.86 -2.04
N LEU A 38 15.31 -4.47 -1.73
CA LEU A 38 15.08 -5.19 -0.49
C LEU A 38 15.28 -6.68 -0.72
N GLU A 39 16.26 -7.29 -0.05
CA GLU A 39 16.43 -8.73 -0.05
C GLU A 39 15.41 -9.36 0.92
N ILE A 40 14.55 -10.22 0.41
CA ILE A 40 13.50 -10.90 1.19
C ILE A 40 13.84 -12.37 1.49
N ASP A 41 14.68 -12.96 0.68
CA ASP A 41 15.34 -14.24 0.90
C ASP A 41 16.63 -14.28 0.06
N GLU A 42 17.49 -15.28 0.26
CA GLU A 42 18.78 -15.39 -0.41
C GLU A 42 18.68 -15.23 -1.93
N GLY A 43 19.10 -14.05 -2.42
CA GLY A 43 19.07 -13.70 -3.85
C GLY A 43 17.68 -13.39 -4.42
N LEU A 44 16.64 -13.31 -3.59
CA LEU A 44 15.32 -12.83 -3.98
C LEU A 44 15.17 -11.36 -3.55
N TYR A 45 15.18 -10.47 -4.52
CA TYR A 45 15.08 -9.03 -4.30
C TYR A 45 13.77 -8.49 -4.84
N VAL A 46 13.20 -7.52 -4.15
CA VAL A 46 12.10 -6.68 -4.64
C VAL A 46 12.55 -5.22 -4.65
N TYR A 47 11.95 -4.44 -5.53
CA TYR A 47 12.15 -2.99 -5.53
C TYR A 47 11.60 -2.39 -4.23
N SER A 48 12.40 -1.56 -3.57
CA SER A 48 11.95 -0.84 -2.36
C SER A 48 11.00 0.31 -2.71
N THR A 49 11.12 0.86 -3.92
CA THR A 49 10.28 1.95 -4.42
C THR A 49 9.93 1.70 -5.88
N ILE A 50 8.65 1.84 -6.21
CA ILE A 50 8.13 1.73 -7.57
C ILE A 50 7.38 3.01 -7.90
N ALA A 51 7.77 3.70 -8.96
CA ALA A 51 7.08 4.87 -9.48
C ALA A 51 6.27 4.51 -10.73
N ILE A 52 4.97 4.77 -10.70
CA ILE A 52 4.07 4.57 -11.84
C ILE A 52 3.86 5.93 -12.52
N VAL A 53 4.42 6.09 -13.70
CA VAL A 53 4.35 7.33 -14.47
C VAL A 53 3.57 7.15 -15.77
N GLY A 54 2.87 8.18 -16.18
CA GLY A 54 2.08 8.12 -17.43
C GLY A 54 1.17 9.33 -17.59
N LYS A 55 0.61 9.49 -18.79
CA LYS A 55 -0.37 10.53 -19.08
C LYS A 55 -1.64 10.33 -18.26
N ASN A 56 -2.46 11.38 -18.13
CA ASN A 56 -3.78 11.25 -17.51
C ASN A 56 -4.60 10.16 -18.23
N ALA A 57 -5.39 9.43 -17.47
CA ALA A 57 -6.18 8.27 -17.93
C ALA A 57 -5.34 7.08 -18.48
N SER A 58 -4.03 6.99 -18.18
CA SER A 58 -3.20 5.85 -18.56
C SER A 58 -3.31 4.62 -17.64
N GLY A 59 -4.13 4.67 -16.59
CA GLY A 59 -4.32 3.56 -15.66
C GLY A 59 -3.44 3.59 -14.41
N LYS A 60 -2.76 4.72 -14.10
CA LYS A 60 -1.93 4.84 -12.88
C LYS A 60 -2.70 4.52 -11.61
N THR A 61 -3.80 5.22 -11.37
CA THR A 61 -4.70 4.97 -10.23
C THR A 61 -5.24 3.55 -10.23
N SER A 62 -5.59 3.00 -11.41
CA SER A 62 -6.04 1.61 -11.51
C SER A 62 -4.98 0.60 -11.06
N ALA A 63 -3.70 0.87 -11.31
CA ALA A 63 -2.60 0.02 -10.85
C ALA A 63 -2.47 0.05 -9.32
N LEU A 64 -2.57 1.24 -8.71
CA LEU A 64 -2.52 1.39 -7.25
C LEU A 64 -3.75 0.77 -6.58
N GLU A 65 -4.94 0.93 -7.16
CA GLU A 65 -6.15 0.30 -6.65
C GLU A 65 -6.11 -1.23 -6.76
N LEU A 66 -5.51 -1.78 -7.82
CA LEU A 66 -5.29 -3.22 -7.92
C LEU A 66 -4.38 -3.73 -6.79
N MET A 67 -3.34 -2.98 -6.44
CA MET A 67 -2.50 -3.29 -5.29
C MET A 67 -3.29 -3.23 -3.98
N ASP A 68 -4.03 -2.15 -3.75
CA ASP A 68 -4.90 -1.97 -2.58
C ASP A 68 -5.87 -3.15 -2.41
N TRP A 69 -6.51 -3.62 -3.50
CA TRP A 69 -7.36 -4.80 -3.45
C TRP A 69 -6.61 -6.07 -3.01
N CYS A 70 -5.40 -6.24 -3.53
CA CYS A 70 -4.59 -7.40 -3.18
C CYS A 70 -4.13 -7.35 -1.73
N TYR A 71 -3.79 -6.17 -1.20
CA TYR A 71 -3.47 -5.99 0.22
C TYR A 71 -4.66 -6.25 1.12
N ASP A 72 -5.86 -5.80 0.75
CA ASP A 72 -7.08 -6.11 1.50
C ASP A 72 -7.33 -7.64 1.56
N ILE A 73 -7.22 -8.32 0.42
CA ILE A 73 -7.38 -9.78 0.36
C ILE A 73 -6.33 -10.50 1.23
N LEU A 74 -5.07 -10.06 1.19
CA LEU A 74 -4.00 -10.65 2.00
C LEU A 74 -4.08 -10.25 3.48
N GLY A 75 -4.63 -9.08 3.79
CA GLY A 75 -4.69 -8.51 5.13
C GLY A 75 -5.95 -8.85 5.90
N THR A 76 -7.12 -8.87 5.23
CA THR A 76 -8.41 -9.10 5.85
C THR A 76 -9.10 -10.37 5.37
N PHE A 77 -8.58 -11.01 4.33
CA PHE A 77 -9.17 -12.16 3.63
C PHE A 77 -10.52 -11.86 2.97
N ARG A 78 -10.85 -10.58 2.81
CA ARG A 78 -12.09 -10.08 2.22
C ARG A 78 -11.78 -8.93 1.28
N LEU A 79 -12.76 -8.63 0.43
CA LEU A 79 -12.70 -7.46 -0.45
C LEU A 79 -14.07 -6.79 -0.45
N ALA A 80 -14.15 -5.57 0.06
CA ALA A 80 -15.39 -4.82 0.18
C ALA A 80 -15.18 -3.31 0.03
N ASN A 81 -16.27 -2.59 -0.17
CA ASN A 81 -16.32 -1.12 -0.21
C ASN A 81 -15.43 -0.47 -1.28
N LYS A 82 -15.15 -1.19 -2.35
CA LYS A 82 -14.46 -0.60 -3.51
C LYS A 82 -15.47 0.06 -4.45
N LYS A 83 -15.10 1.18 -5.04
CA LYS A 83 -15.98 2.01 -5.88
C LYS A 83 -16.14 1.46 -7.31
N CYS A 84 -16.25 0.13 -7.48
CA CYS A 84 -16.45 -0.49 -8.79
C CYS A 84 -17.07 -1.88 -8.66
N SER A 85 -17.56 -2.41 -9.79
CA SER A 85 -18.07 -3.78 -9.86
C SER A 85 -16.92 -4.79 -9.81
N TYR A 86 -17.13 -5.88 -9.09
CA TYR A 86 -16.20 -7.02 -9.03
C TYR A 86 -16.45 -8.06 -10.13
N ARG A 87 -17.59 -7.95 -10.82
CA ARG A 87 -18.06 -8.98 -11.77
C ARG A 87 -17.09 -9.22 -12.93
N GLY A 88 -16.71 -10.48 -13.11
CA GLY A 88 -15.88 -10.93 -14.23
C GLY A 88 -14.41 -10.56 -14.12
N ILE A 89 -13.95 -10.17 -12.94
CA ILE A 89 -12.54 -9.88 -12.68
C ILE A 89 -11.86 -11.17 -12.25
N THR A 90 -10.75 -11.53 -12.91
CA THR A 90 -9.84 -12.58 -12.44
C THR A 90 -8.62 -11.91 -11.84
N LEU A 91 -8.31 -12.22 -10.58
CA LEU A 91 -7.11 -11.74 -9.88
C LEU A 91 -6.07 -12.84 -9.78
N GLU A 92 -4.82 -12.44 -9.91
CA GLU A 92 -3.66 -13.26 -9.61
C GLU A 92 -2.74 -12.50 -8.65
N ILE A 93 -2.42 -13.12 -7.51
CA ILE A 93 -1.56 -12.55 -6.48
C ILE A 93 -0.42 -13.50 -6.20
N MET A 94 0.81 -13.04 -6.38
CA MET A 94 2.01 -13.78 -6.01
C MET A 94 2.67 -13.14 -4.79
N PHE A 95 2.97 -13.92 -3.76
CA PHE A 95 3.60 -13.43 -2.54
C PHE A 95 4.57 -14.45 -1.94
N TYR A 96 5.51 -13.95 -1.16
CA TYR A 96 6.48 -14.75 -0.40
C TYR A 96 6.10 -14.77 1.09
N GLU A 97 6.11 -15.97 1.69
CA GLU A 97 5.93 -16.15 3.12
C GLU A 97 6.65 -17.40 3.63
N GLY A 98 7.46 -17.23 4.68
CA GLY A 98 8.08 -18.33 5.42
C GLY A 98 8.93 -19.30 4.59
N GLY A 99 9.68 -18.83 3.59
CA GLY A 99 10.50 -19.64 2.71
C GLY A 99 9.73 -20.25 1.52
N PHE A 100 8.48 -19.84 1.31
CA PHE A 100 7.65 -20.32 0.20
C PHE A 100 7.15 -19.17 -0.64
N ILE A 101 7.00 -19.43 -1.92
CA ILE A 101 6.29 -18.57 -2.85
C ILE A 101 4.92 -19.18 -3.08
N TYR A 102 3.91 -18.31 -3.01
CA TYR A 102 2.52 -18.64 -3.24
C TYR A 102 2.01 -17.86 -4.46
N LYS A 103 1.16 -18.53 -5.24
CA LYS A 103 0.36 -17.87 -6.28
C LYS A 103 -1.10 -18.19 -6.00
N TYR A 104 -1.88 -17.15 -5.79
CA TYR A 104 -3.32 -17.23 -5.60
C TYR A 104 -4.02 -16.71 -6.84
N ILE A 105 -4.99 -17.47 -7.32
CA ILE A 105 -5.85 -17.10 -8.45
C ILE A 105 -7.29 -17.20 -7.99
N THR A 106 -8.10 -16.20 -8.32
CA THR A 106 -9.53 -16.19 -8.03
C THR A 106 -10.30 -15.41 -9.08
N GLU A 107 -11.53 -15.82 -9.33
CA GLU A 107 -12.52 -15.02 -10.04
C GLU A 107 -13.39 -14.27 -9.03
N LEU A 108 -13.64 -13.00 -9.29
CA LEU A 108 -14.48 -12.15 -8.45
C LEU A 108 -15.85 -11.94 -9.09
N ASP A 109 -16.87 -11.84 -8.24
CA ASP A 109 -18.21 -11.40 -8.61
C ASP A 109 -18.79 -10.52 -7.50
N ASN A 110 -19.89 -9.83 -7.78
CA ASN A 110 -20.59 -9.07 -6.75
C ASN A 110 -21.40 -10.00 -5.85
N SER A 111 -21.41 -9.75 -4.55
CA SER A 111 -22.34 -10.42 -3.65
C SER A 111 -23.78 -9.97 -3.93
N GLU A 112 -24.71 -10.91 -3.94
CA GLU A 112 -26.15 -10.63 -4.05
C GLU A 112 -26.76 -10.24 -2.68
N THR A 113 -26.12 -10.63 -1.59
CA THR A 113 -26.64 -10.47 -0.23
C THR A 113 -25.94 -9.36 0.56
N LEU A 114 -24.65 -9.15 0.32
CA LEU A 114 -23.84 -8.18 1.02
C LEU A 114 -23.52 -7.02 0.09
N LYS A 115 -23.95 -5.83 0.46
CA LYS A 115 -23.70 -4.61 -0.30
C LYS A 115 -22.21 -4.36 -0.45
N ASP A 116 -21.79 -3.95 -1.66
CA ASP A 116 -20.42 -3.55 -1.99
C ASP A 116 -19.33 -4.57 -1.57
N THR A 117 -19.68 -5.86 -1.57
CA THR A 117 -18.79 -6.96 -1.18
C THR A 117 -18.52 -7.88 -2.36
N ALA A 118 -17.26 -8.26 -2.54
CA ALA A 118 -16.88 -9.28 -3.53
C ALA A 118 -17.15 -10.68 -3.00
N ILE A 119 -17.51 -11.58 -3.91
CA ILE A 119 -17.46 -13.03 -3.68
C ILE A 119 -16.32 -13.63 -4.50
N PHE A 120 -15.72 -14.67 -3.95
CA PHE A 120 -14.54 -15.33 -4.50
C PHE A 120 -14.95 -16.67 -5.10
N ARG A 121 -14.73 -16.85 -6.40
CA ARG A 121 -15.04 -18.08 -7.14
C ARG A 121 -13.76 -18.71 -7.69
N ASN A 122 -13.80 -20.01 -7.96
CA ASN A 122 -12.72 -20.74 -8.63
C ASN A 122 -11.34 -20.48 -8.01
N GLN A 123 -11.31 -20.43 -6.66
CA GLN A 123 -10.10 -20.12 -5.91
C GLN A 123 -9.05 -21.23 -6.01
N LYS A 124 -7.81 -20.88 -6.40
CA LYS A 124 -6.67 -21.80 -6.51
C LYS A 124 -5.46 -21.21 -5.83
N ILE A 125 -4.79 -22.01 -5.00
CA ILE A 125 -3.54 -21.62 -4.35
C ILE A 125 -2.45 -22.60 -4.75
N TYR A 126 -1.41 -22.08 -5.36
CA TYR A 126 -0.19 -22.80 -5.67
C TYR A 126 0.87 -22.45 -4.66
N LYS A 127 1.69 -23.43 -4.25
CA LYS A 127 2.74 -23.27 -3.25
C LYS A 127 4.01 -23.92 -3.75
N GLN A 128 5.14 -23.22 -3.63
CA GLN A 128 6.46 -23.74 -3.97
C GLN A 128 7.47 -23.28 -2.95
N LYS A 129 8.30 -24.20 -2.44
CA LYS A 129 9.44 -23.81 -1.61
C LYS A 129 10.43 -23.00 -2.43
N TYR A 130 10.85 -21.88 -1.88
CA TYR A 130 11.84 -21.04 -2.52
C TYR A 130 13.24 -21.67 -2.47
N TYR A 131 13.96 -21.61 -3.57
CA TYR A 131 15.38 -21.91 -3.68
C TYR A 131 16.01 -20.92 -4.67
N LYS A 132 17.14 -20.33 -4.31
CA LYS A 132 17.89 -19.38 -5.15
C LYS A 132 18.16 -19.91 -6.57
N SER A 133 18.47 -21.20 -6.70
CA SER A 133 18.71 -21.86 -7.99
C SER A 133 17.48 -21.90 -8.91
N ARG A 134 16.28 -21.69 -8.37
CA ARG A 134 15.01 -21.71 -9.10
C ARG A 134 14.43 -20.33 -9.38
N LEU A 135 15.14 -19.25 -9.03
CA LEU A 135 14.66 -17.88 -9.23
C LEU A 135 14.19 -17.63 -10.68
N LYS A 136 14.95 -18.11 -11.67
CA LYS A 136 14.58 -17.98 -13.08
C LYS A 136 13.26 -18.69 -13.41
N GLN A 137 13.04 -19.88 -12.89
CA GLN A 137 11.79 -20.64 -13.07
C GLN A 137 10.59 -19.92 -12.44
N ILE A 138 10.80 -19.28 -11.29
CA ILE A 138 9.77 -18.48 -10.61
C ILE A 138 9.32 -17.32 -11.50
N LEU A 139 10.27 -16.65 -12.14
CA LEU A 139 9.98 -15.55 -13.05
C LEU A 139 9.22 -16.00 -14.30
N GLU A 140 9.48 -17.23 -14.77
CA GLU A 140 8.89 -17.83 -15.98
C GLU A 140 7.57 -18.59 -15.69
N GLU A 141 7.13 -18.70 -14.43
CA GLU A 141 5.89 -19.37 -13.97
C GLU A 141 5.77 -20.86 -14.32
N SER A 142 6.83 -21.50 -14.79
CA SER A 142 6.84 -22.90 -15.26
C SER A 142 6.89 -23.94 -14.12
N TRP A 143 6.85 -23.53 -12.85
CA TRP A 143 7.25 -24.32 -11.69
C TRP A 143 6.14 -24.75 -10.73
N MET A 144 4.89 -24.43 -11.02
CA MET A 144 3.78 -24.64 -10.09
C MET A 144 3.36 -26.11 -10.03
N SER A 145 3.71 -26.79 -8.96
CA SER A 145 3.45 -28.23 -8.79
C SER A 145 2.32 -28.58 -7.84
N GLU A 146 1.97 -27.70 -6.89
CA GLU A 146 0.97 -27.99 -5.88
C GLU A 146 -0.18 -27.00 -5.97
N CYS A 147 -1.39 -27.50 -6.18
CA CYS A 147 -2.62 -26.75 -6.14
C CYS A 147 -3.44 -27.16 -4.94
N MET A 148 -3.80 -26.22 -4.09
CA MET A 148 -4.81 -26.40 -3.04
C MET A 148 -6.12 -25.79 -3.55
N GLU A 149 -7.14 -26.61 -3.68
CA GLU A 149 -8.50 -26.11 -3.96
C GLU A 149 -9.20 -25.80 -2.65
N SER A 150 -9.96 -24.70 -2.62
CA SER A 150 -10.73 -24.33 -1.43
C SER A 150 -11.96 -25.22 -1.32
N ALA A 151 -12.03 -26.02 -0.26
CA ALA A 151 -13.25 -26.69 0.12
C ALA A 151 -14.03 -25.82 1.11
N GLU A 152 -15.32 -25.61 0.85
CA GLU A 152 -16.32 -25.11 1.81
C GLU A 152 -15.97 -23.84 2.61
N MET A 153 -15.48 -22.79 1.94
CA MET A 153 -15.33 -21.46 2.53
C MET A 153 -16.57 -20.60 2.23
N PRO A 154 -16.94 -19.63 3.09
CA PRO A 154 -17.92 -18.62 2.73
C PRO A 154 -17.52 -17.91 1.44
N GLU A 155 -18.47 -17.62 0.57
CA GLU A 155 -18.20 -17.04 -0.75
C GLU A 155 -17.51 -15.66 -0.67
N ASP A 156 -17.74 -14.91 0.41
CA ASP A 156 -17.12 -13.60 0.67
C ASP A 156 -15.74 -13.67 1.33
N PHE A 157 -15.14 -14.88 1.41
CA PHE A 157 -13.90 -15.10 2.11
C PHE A 157 -12.83 -15.75 1.23
N SER A 158 -11.63 -15.18 1.26
CA SER A 158 -10.49 -15.67 0.47
C SER A 158 -9.89 -16.95 1.06
N ALA A 159 -9.65 -17.95 0.20
CA ALA A 159 -8.96 -19.18 0.56
C ALA A 159 -7.51 -18.96 1.05
N ILE A 160 -6.93 -17.80 0.85
CA ILE A 160 -5.62 -17.44 1.40
C ILE A 160 -5.56 -17.63 2.92
N PHE A 161 -6.67 -17.47 3.63
CA PHE A 161 -6.77 -17.73 5.07
C PHE A 161 -6.28 -19.14 5.47
N ILE A 162 -6.49 -20.15 4.62
CA ILE A 162 -6.04 -21.52 4.87
C ILE A 162 -4.51 -21.59 5.02
N VAL A 163 -3.82 -20.75 4.23
CA VAL A 163 -2.35 -20.70 4.18
C VAL A 163 -1.79 -19.78 5.26
N LEU A 164 -2.31 -18.58 5.38
CA LEU A 164 -1.73 -17.54 6.24
C LEU A 164 -2.23 -17.59 7.68
N LYS A 165 -3.46 -18.06 7.92
CA LYS A 165 -4.14 -18.14 9.25
C LYS A 165 -4.22 -16.83 10.03
N LYS A 166 -3.34 -15.87 9.77
CA LYS A 166 -3.34 -14.52 10.33
C LYS A 166 -2.74 -13.56 9.30
N THR A 167 -3.19 -12.33 9.34
CA THR A 167 -2.61 -11.27 8.51
C THR A 167 -1.18 -10.97 8.92
N ALA A 168 -0.30 -10.83 7.95
CA ALA A 168 1.10 -10.42 8.14
C ALA A 168 1.51 -9.28 7.20
N ILE A 169 0.60 -8.81 6.34
CA ILE A 169 0.85 -7.70 5.42
C ILE A 169 -0.21 -6.63 5.63
N ARG A 170 0.24 -5.39 5.61
CA ARG A 170 -0.63 -4.22 5.62
C ARG A 170 -0.01 -3.14 4.77
N GLU A 171 -0.87 -2.28 4.24
CA GLU A 171 -0.46 -1.06 3.58
C GLU A 171 -1.07 0.16 4.27
N LEU A 172 -0.50 1.31 3.96
CA LEU A 172 -1.11 2.61 4.17
C LEU A 172 -1.34 3.22 2.79
N TYR A 173 -2.61 3.38 2.41
CA TYR A 173 -2.98 4.03 1.16
C TYR A 173 -3.19 5.51 1.41
N TYR A 174 -2.44 6.35 0.69
CA TYR A 174 -2.57 7.79 0.73
C TYR A 174 -3.03 8.31 -0.63
N ASN A 175 -4.19 8.98 -0.63
CA ASN A 175 -4.70 9.69 -1.81
C ASN A 175 -4.81 11.18 -1.49
N SER A 176 -4.09 12.01 -2.22
CA SER A 176 -4.04 13.45 -1.97
C SER A 176 -5.35 14.19 -2.30
N TYR A 177 -6.27 13.55 -3.02
CA TYR A 177 -7.60 14.08 -3.34
C TYR A 177 -8.72 13.57 -2.43
N ALA A 178 -8.44 12.67 -1.48
CA ALA A 178 -9.44 12.26 -0.50
C ALA A 178 -9.88 13.48 0.33
N GLU A 179 -11.18 13.60 0.54
CA GLU A 179 -11.86 14.80 1.05
C GLU A 179 -11.16 15.42 2.26
N GLU A 180 -10.84 16.70 2.13
CA GLU A 180 -9.98 17.53 2.98
C GLU A 180 -10.38 17.59 4.47
N SER A 181 -11.61 17.26 4.84
CA SER A 181 -12.12 17.62 6.16
C SER A 181 -11.92 16.59 7.27
N SER A 182 -11.75 15.31 6.94
CA SER A 182 -11.61 14.24 7.94
C SER A 182 -10.15 13.80 8.16
N GLU A 183 -9.31 13.95 7.15
CA GLU A 183 -7.93 13.47 7.20
C GLU A 183 -7.00 14.35 8.04
N TYR A 184 -7.17 15.67 7.96
CA TYR A 184 -6.33 16.60 8.72
C TYR A 184 -6.51 16.49 10.23
N SER A 185 -7.73 16.21 10.69
CA SER A 185 -7.97 16.00 12.13
C SER A 185 -7.31 14.74 12.67
N ASN A 186 -6.97 13.79 11.80
CA ASN A 186 -6.30 12.56 12.17
C ASN A 186 -4.77 12.66 12.10
N THR A 187 -4.21 13.66 11.40
CA THR A 187 -2.77 13.79 11.20
C THR A 187 -2.02 13.86 12.53
N PHE A 188 -2.48 14.68 13.46
CA PHE A 188 -1.84 14.82 14.77
C PHE A 188 -2.05 13.57 15.65
N LYS A 189 -3.20 12.91 15.56
CA LYS A 189 -3.43 11.62 16.23
C LYS A 189 -2.50 10.52 15.67
N LEU A 190 -2.27 10.52 14.36
CA LEU A 190 -1.31 9.61 13.74
C LEU A 190 0.12 9.89 14.22
N MET A 191 0.46 11.15 14.51
CA MET A 191 1.75 11.50 15.09
C MET A 191 1.93 10.94 16.50
N GLU A 192 0.90 10.99 17.33
CA GLU A 192 0.92 10.38 18.67
C GLU A 192 1.13 8.86 18.55
N VAL A 193 0.38 8.20 17.67
CA VAL A 193 0.54 6.77 17.37
C VAL A 193 1.95 6.46 16.86
N ALA A 194 2.50 7.34 16.03
CA ALA A 194 3.87 7.22 15.52
C ALA A 194 4.93 7.55 16.58
N ASN A 195 4.53 8.02 17.76
CA ASN A 195 5.44 8.54 18.79
C ASN A 195 6.49 9.50 18.19
N LEU A 196 6.01 10.40 17.31
CA LEU A 196 6.83 11.43 16.70
C LEU A 196 6.98 12.57 17.70
N ASN A 197 8.22 12.87 18.09
CA ASN A 197 8.49 14.02 18.92
C ASN A 197 8.10 15.30 18.17
N THR A 198 7.31 16.17 18.83
CA THR A 198 6.87 17.46 18.29
C THR A 198 8.01 18.40 17.93
N GLU A 199 9.21 18.22 18.49
CA GLU A 199 10.41 18.97 18.10
C GLU A 199 10.81 18.73 16.65
N TYR A 200 10.63 17.50 16.14
CA TYR A 200 10.89 17.19 14.73
C TYR A 200 9.91 17.86 13.77
N LEU A 201 8.72 18.20 14.24
CA LEU A 201 7.72 18.87 13.40
C LEU A 201 8.23 20.19 12.84
N SER A 202 8.95 20.98 13.63
CA SER A 202 9.53 22.23 13.17
C SER A 202 10.41 22.03 11.93
N TYR A 203 11.18 20.92 11.90
CA TYR A 203 12.01 20.59 10.75
C TYR A 203 11.16 20.15 9.55
N VAL A 204 10.15 19.33 9.78
CA VAL A 204 9.23 18.85 8.73
C VAL A 204 8.47 20.00 8.09
N PHE A 205 7.91 20.90 8.90
CA PHE A 205 7.21 22.08 8.40
C PHE A 205 8.13 22.97 7.54
N ARG A 206 9.38 23.16 7.95
CA ARG A 206 10.37 23.95 7.20
C ARG A 206 10.77 23.32 5.85
N ILE A 207 10.66 22.00 5.71
CA ILE A 207 10.90 21.33 4.42
C ILE A 207 9.84 21.77 3.40
N PHE A 208 8.58 21.91 3.83
CA PHE A 208 7.46 22.24 2.96
C PHE A 208 7.15 23.74 2.88
N ASP A 209 7.52 24.51 3.88
CA ASP A 209 7.42 25.99 3.88
C ASP A 209 8.54 26.61 4.70
N ASP A 210 9.51 27.20 4.01
CA ASP A 210 10.72 27.82 4.59
C ASP A 210 10.42 29.07 5.47
N LYS A 211 9.21 29.61 5.34
CA LYS A 211 8.73 30.76 6.15
C LYS A 211 8.30 30.32 7.55
N ILE A 212 8.10 29.02 7.77
CA ILE A 212 7.83 28.46 9.09
C ILE A 212 9.16 28.24 9.79
N THR A 213 9.43 28.99 10.86
CA THR A 213 10.69 28.90 11.60
C THR A 213 10.59 28.04 12.85
N SER A 214 9.42 27.90 13.43
CA SER A 214 9.20 27.07 14.61
C SER A 214 7.75 26.62 14.68
N MET A 215 7.54 25.41 15.18
CA MET A 215 6.23 24.88 15.52
C MET A 215 6.34 24.07 16.81
N LYS A 216 5.43 24.28 17.73
CA LYS A 216 5.36 23.60 19.02
C LYS A 216 3.92 23.27 19.38
N GLN A 217 3.68 22.04 19.79
CA GLN A 217 2.40 21.66 20.39
C GLN A 217 2.33 22.23 21.83
N LEU A 218 1.25 22.93 22.15
CA LEU A 218 1.01 23.48 23.49
C LEU A 218 0.17 22.53 24.34
N ASP A 219 -0.84 21.93 23.74
CA ASP A 219 -1.72 20.92 24.33
C ASP A 219 -2.30 20.02 23.23
N GLU A 220 -3.27 19.16 23.57
CA GLU A 220 -3.86 18.18 22.61
C GLU A 220 -4.41 18.80 21.33
N ASN A 221 -4.88 20.05 21.36
CA ASN A 221 -5.59 20.69 20.26
C ASN A 221 -4.98 22.01 19.80
N ASN A 222 -3.95 22.52 20.46
CA ASN A 222 -3.39 23.84 20.20
C ASN A 222 -1.89 23.77 19.89
N TYR A 223 -1.51 24.54 18.89
CA TYR A 223 -0.16 24.61 18.34
C TYR A 223 0.32 26.05 18.26
N TYR A 224 1.54 26.30 18.67
CA TYR A 224 2.20 27.58 18.48
C TYR A 224 3.07 27.50 17.23
N LEU A 225 2.81 28.40 16.27
CA LEU A 225 3.53 28.47 15.01
C LEU A 225 4.19 29.84 14.89
N VAL A 226 5.46 29.86 14.47
CA VAL A 226 6.17 31.09 14.08
C VAL A 226 6.30 31.12 12.56
N TYR A 227 5.56 32.01 11.94
CA TYR A 227 5.52 32.22 10.50
C TYR A 227 6.02 33.61 10.15
N LYS A 228 7.06 33.74 9.31
CA LYS A 228 7.71 35.00 8.96
C LYS A 228 8.10 35.83 10.19
N GLY A 229 8.56 35.18 11.25
CA GLY A 229 8.96 35.84 12.49
C GLY A 229 7.82 36.24 13.43
N VAL A 230 6.57 36.00 13.07
CA VAL A 230 5.39 36.28 13.91
C VAL A 230 4.88 34.98 14.51
N GLY A 231 4.82 34.93 15.86
CA GLY A 231 4.32 33.78 16.60
C GLY A 231 2.82 33.92 16.87
N GLN A 232 2.06 32.84 16.61
CA GLN A 232 0.63 32.78 16.88
C GLN A 232 0.21 31.38 17.26
N THR A 233 -0.81 31.28 18.12
CA THR A 233 -1.44 30.01 18.49
C THR A 233 -2.62 29.71 17.58
N TYR A 234 -2.71 28.47 17.13
CA TYR A 234 -3.77 27.95 16.28
C TYR A 234 -4.33 26.67 16.91
N SER A 235 -5.63 26.46 16.80
CA SER A 235 -6.18 25.11 16.94
C SER A 235 -5.76 24.24 15.76
N ASP A 236 -5.89 22.91 15.89
CA ASP A 236 -5.59 21.95 14.82
C ASP A 236 -6.27 22.33 13.48
N LYS A 237 -7.57 22.65 13.53
CA LYS A 237 -8.35 23.05 12.35
C LYS A 237 -7.90 24.39 11.76
N GLU A 238 -7.58 25.36 12.59
CA GLU A 238 -7.10 26.67 12.15
C GLU A 238 -5.70 26.56 11.53
N LEU A 239 -4.83 25.71 12.10
CA LEU A 239 -3.50 25.49 11.58
C LEU A 239 -3.55 24.94 10.14
N PHE A 240 -4.35 23.92 9.89
CA PHE A 240 -4.48 23.36 8.54
C PHE A 240 -5.15 24.32 7.54
N ARG A 241 -6.04 25.20 8.00
CA ARG A 241 -6.59 26.26 7.15
C ARG A 241 -5.58 27.37 6.85
N PHE A 242 -4.66 27.61 7.77
CA PHE A 242 -3.60 28.59 7.60
C PHE A 242 -2.50 28.12 6.64
N LEU A 243 -2.16 26.83 6.68
CA LEU A 243 -1.14 26.23 5.82
C LEU A 243 -1.63 26.17 4.37
N SER A 244 -0.69 26.23 3.43
CA SER A 244 -0.99 25.93 2.03
C SER A 244 -1.42 24.47 1.88
N SER A 245 -2.24 24.17 0.86
CA SER A 245 -2.62 22.78 0.58
C SER A 245 -1.42 21.87 0.33
N GLY A 246 -0.39 22.38 -0.37
CA GLY A 246 0.86 21.63 -0.60
C GLY A 246 1.61 21.35 0.70
N THR A 247 1.72 22.34 1.60
CA THR A 247 2.35 22.17 2.91
C THR A 247 1.60 21.13 3.74
N SER A 248 0.27 21.20 3.79
CA SER A 248 -0.57 20.25 4.53
C SER A 248 -0.45 18.82 3.98
N LYS A 249 -0.53 18.65 2.66
CA LYS A 249 -0.32 17.35 2.00
C LYS A 249 1.05 16.78 2.26
N GLY A 250 2.11 17.59 2.16
CA GLY A 250 3.47 17.18 2.41
C GLY A 250 3.68 16.69 3.84
N ILE A 251 3.13 17.39 4.84
CA ILE A 251 3.20 16.99 6.26
C ILE A 251 2.47 15.66 6.47
N ASN A 252 1.28 15.49 5.93
CA ASN A 252 0.51 14.27 6.03
C ASN A 252 1.27 13.09 5.42
N LEU A 253 1.78 13.25 4.21
CA LEU A 253 2.55 12.23 3.53
C LEU A 253 3.81 11.85 4.32
N TYR A 254 4.51 12.83 4.89
CA TYR A 254 5.67 12.57 5.72
C TYR A 254 5.32 11.72 6.95
N ILE A 255 4.26 12.07 7.67
CA ILE A 255 3.82 11.34 8.87
C ILE A 255 3.43 9.90 8.52
N ILE A 256 2.66 9.72 7.45
CA ILE A 256 2.25 8.40 6.96
C ILE A 256 3.46 7.57 6.51
N ALA A 257 4.44 8.18 5.85
CA ALA A 257 5.67 7.50 5.45
C ALA A 257 6.49 7.05 6.68
N VAL A 258 6.60 7.87 7.72
CA VAL A 258 7.28 7.48 8.96
C VAL A 258 6.53 6.36 9.67
N LEU A 259 5.21 6.39 9.70
CA LEU A 259 4.38 5.32 10.24
C LEU A 259 4.58 4.02 9.48
N SER A 260 4.53 4.07 8.15
CA SER A 260 4.76 2.92 7.28
C SER A 260 6.11 2.25 7.58
N LEU A 261 7.19 3.04 7.66
CA LEU A 261 8.51 2.54 8.00
C LEU A 261 8.59 1.92 9.41
N ARG A 262 7.97 2.54 10.40
CA ARG A 262 8.00 2.04 11.79
C ARG A 262 7.20 0.77 11.98
N LEU A 263 6.06 0.66 11.31
CA LEU A 263 5.16 -0.48 11.39
C LEU A 263 5.53 -1.61 10.43
N GLY A 264 6.48 -1.35 9.50
CA GLY A 264 6.85 -2.30 8.45
C GLY A 264 5.72 -2.50 7.43
N PHE A 265 4.89 -1.48 7.19
CA PHE A 265 3.83 -1.51 6.19
C PHE A 265 4.36 -1.03 4.84
N ASP A 266 3.77 -1.49 3.77
CA ASP A 266 4.00 -0.92 2.45
C ASP A 266 3.19 0.39 2.33
N LEU A 267 3.74 1.40 1.67
CA LEU A 267 3.08 2.70 1.45
C LEU A 267 2.71 2.82 -0.03
N VAL A 268 1.43 3.00 -0.29
CA VAL A 268 0.88 3.28 -1.62
C VAL A 268 0.42 4.73 -1.67
N VAL A 269 0.95 5.50 -2.61
CA VAL A 269 0.66 6.94 -2.74
C VAL A 269 0.10 7.21 -4.13
N ASP A 270 -1.13 7.73 -4.18
CA ASP A 270 -1.73 8.25 -5.40
C ASP A 270 -1.65 9.78 -5.42
N GLU A 271 -1.38 10.36 -6.60
CA GLU A 271 -1.34 11.81 -6.82
C GLU A 271 -0.34 12.53 -5.91
N ILE A 272 0.94 12.21 -6.06
CA ILE A 272 2.03 12.81 -5.27
C ILE A 272 2.35 14.27 -5.67
N GLU A 273 1.74 14.79 -6.74
CA GLU A 273 1.97 16.13 -7.27
C GLU A 273 1.54 17.27 -6.35
#